data_49b008cdcd08f9a45bfccb0935b3137f
#
_entry.id   49b008cdcd08f9a45bfccb0935b3137f
#
_cell.length_a   1.000
_cell.length_b   1.000
_cell.length_c   1.000
_cell.angle_alpha   90.00
_cell.angle_beta   90.00
_cell.angle_gamma   90.00
#
_symmetry.space_group_name_H-M   'P 1'
#
loop_
_entity.id
_entity.type
_entity.pdbx_description
1 polymer ?
#
loop_
_entity_poly.entity_id
_entity_poly.type
_entity_poly.pdbx_seq_one_letter_code
_entity_poly.pdbx_strand_id
1 'polypeptide(L)'
;MKKLVFLRPIIGLFGVLIVSGCSMMMYAGGGRDAVSTSLVDFLYPDGEGRRSHAGDIPVITLPVRVGLAFVPSRQWRQNGFHESQQMDLLEQVKKEFEQFDYIETIEVIPSAYLDKDGGFDSLDRVSRLYGVDVMALVSYDQMRRSEENTSSLLYWTIVGAYFISGNDNSVQTFVDTAVFDIKSRQLLFRAPGLSKLEDSSTAIKIDASIRQQSVLGFDQAMTDMRSNLNQELSSFKDKVRDEKIAKIERREGYSGAGAFYAFGLLVLYVTLRRISRQQAV
;
A
#
# COMPACT_ATOMS: atom_id res chain seq x y z
N MET A 1 76.35 1.31 -3.53
CA MET A 1 75.47 2.08 -4.48
C MET A 1 74.53 1.23 -5.31
N LYS A 2 74.54 -0.11 -5.28
CA LYS A 2 73.66 -0.98 -6.08
C LYS A 2 72.26 -1.21 -5.46
N LYS A 3 72.01 -0.94 -4.18
CA LYS A 3 70.69 -1.15 -3.50
C LYS A 3 69.68 -0.07 -3.78
N LEU A 4 70.10 1.13 -4.25
CA LEU A 4 69.15 2.23 -4.50
C LEU A 4 68.46 2.12 -5.87
N VAL A 5 69.03 1.35 -6.80
CA VAL A 5 68.45 1.20 -8.16
C VAL A 5 67.23 0.29 -8.18
N PHE A 6 67.14 -0.69 -7.27
CA PHE A 6 65.99 -1.59 -7.16
C PHE A 6 64.75 -0.97 -6.44
N LEU A 7 64.95 0.08 -5.67
CA LEU A 7 63.87 0.73 -4.93
C LEU A 7 63.01 1.64 -5.83
N ARG A 8 63.58 2.16 -6.92
CA ARG A 8 62.87 3.03 -7.87
C ARG A 8 61.70 2.36 -8.59
N PRO A 9 61.81 1.14 -9.14
CA PRO A 9 60.68 0.50 -9.81
C PRO A 9 59.59 0.04 -8.82
N ILE A 10 59.95 -0.29 -7.56
CA ILE A 10 58.98 -0.68 -6.53
C ILE A 10 58.13 0.51 -6.09
N ILE A 11 58.73 1.70 -5.94
CA ILE A 11 58.00 2.95 -5.61
C ILE A 11 57.09 3.35 -6.77
N GLY A 12 57.51 3.19 -8.02
CA GLY A 12 56.72 3.44 -9.20
C GLY A 12 55.52 2.49 -9.32
N LEU A 13 55.68 1.21 -9.02
CA LEU A 13 54.65 0.20 -9.04
C LEU A 13 53.61 0.46 -7.91
N PHE A 14 54.06 0.88 -6.74
CA PHE A 14 53.19 1.25 -5.62
C PHE A 14 52.38 2.52 -5.91
N GLY A 15 52.99 3.51 -6.61
CA GLY A 15 52.31 4.72 -7.05
C GLY A 15 51.20 4.46 -8.07
N VAL A 16 51.38 3.53 -9.01
CA VAL A 16 50.35 3.14 -9.99
C VAL A 16 49.24 2.37 -9.33
N LEU A 17 49.49 1.56 -8.33
CA LEU A 17 48.44 0.86 -7.55
C LEU A 17 47.56 1.80 -6.74
N ILE A 18 48.07 2.93 -6.24
CA ILE A 18 47.32 3.92 -5.49
C ILE A 18 46.37 4.70 -6.43
N VAL A 19 46.78 5.01 -7.66
CA VAL A 19 45.96 5.77 -8.61
C VAL A 19 44.80 4.94 -9.19
N SER A 20 44.98 3.63 -9.35
CA SER A 20 43.92 2.73 -9.82
C SER A 20 42.83 2.45 -8.75
N GLY A 21 43.15 2.67 -7.46
CA GLY A 21 42.16 2.50 -6.37
C GLY A 21 41.11 3.63 -6.28
N CYS A 22 41.44 4.82 -6.78
CA CYS A 22 40.51 5.97 -6.68
C CYS A 22 39.24 5.83 -7.52
N SER A 23 39.26 5.09 -8.62
CA SER A 23 38.06 4.92 -9.45
C SER A 23 37.01 3.97 -8.84
N MET A 24 37.42 3.05 -7.97
CA MET A 24 36.51 2.12 -7.29
C MET A 24 35.80 2.76 -6.08
N MET A 25 36.45 3.80 -5.50
CA MET A 25 35.88 4.53 -4.34
C MET A 25 34.77 5.51 -4.73
N MET A 26 34.71 5.96 -5.99
CA MET A 26 33.62 6.84 -6.46
C MET A 26 32.32 6.09 -6.82
N TYR A 27 32.32 4.75 -6.83
CA TYR A 27 31.15 3.95 -7.16
C TYR A 27 30.37 3.47 -5.92
N ALA A 28 30.86 3.72 -4.72
CA ALA A 28 30.21 3.39 -3.45
C ALA A 28 29.34 4.54 -2.91
N GLY A 29 28.98 5.50 -3.76
CA GLY A 29 28.09 6.60 -3.40
C GLY A 29 26.68 6.10 -3.12
N GLY A 30 26.16 6.46 -1.94
CA GLY A 30 24.84 6.08 -1.49
C GLY A 30 23.75 6.26 -2.54
N GLY A 31 23.10 5.17 -2.92
CA GLY A 31 22.00 5.17 -3.89
C GLY A 31 20.71 5.70 -3.25
N ARG A 32 19.99 6.52 -3.99
CA ARG A 32 18.61 6.90 -3.67
C ARG A 32 17.72 6.41 -4.79
N ASP A 33 16.82 5.51 -4.47
CA ASP A 33 15.80 5.03 -5.39
C ASP A 33 14.42 5.33 -4.81
N ALA A 34 13.52 5.80 -5.66
CA ALA A 34 12.13 6.02 -5.30
C ALA A 34 11.22 5.28 -6.28
N VAL A 35 10.21 4.62 -5.73
CA VAL A 35 9.11 4.04 -6.47
C VAL A 35 7.87 4.81 -6.09
N SER A 36 7.12 5.28 -7.05
CA SER A 36 5.87 6.00 -6.81
C SER A 36 4.78 5.54 -7.77
N THR A 37 3.59 5.36 -7.23
CA THR A 37 2.36 5.15 -8.00
C THR A 37 1.43 6.32 -7.74
N SER A 38 1.48 7.33 -8.59
CA SER A 38 0.61 8.50 -8.43
C SER A 38 -0.85 8.13 -8.74
N LEU A 39 -1.66 8.09 -7.68
CA LEU A 39 -3.11 7.93 -7.81
C LEU A 39 -3.74 9.06 -8.65
N VAL A 40 -3.23 10.28 -8.49
CA VAL A 40 -3.75 11.45 -9.20
C VAL A 40 -3.43 11.37 -10.69
N ASP A 41 -2.21 10.94 -11.06
CA ASP A 41 -1.83 10.78 -12.46
C ASP A 41 -2.59 9.63 -13.12
N PHE A 42 -2.90 8.57 -12.37
CA PHE A 42 -3.75 7.48 -12.84
C PHE A 42 -5.18 7.95 -13.10
N LEU A 43 -5.79 8.69 -12.17
CA LEU A 43 -7.18 9.13 -12.27
C LEU A 43 -7.39 10.26 -13.30
N TYR A 44 -6.38 11.10 -13.48
CA TYR A 44 -6.45 12.30 -14.32
C TYR A 44 -5.21 12.41 -15.23
N PRO A 45 -5.03 11.48 -16.18
CA PRO A 45 -3.83 11.44 -17.04
C PRO A 45 -3.63 12.72 -17.85
N ASP A 46 -4.71 13.38 -18.27
CA ASP A 46 -4.65 14.62 -19.06
C ASP A 46 -4.63 15.89 -18.21
N GLY A 47 -4.63 15.78 -16.89
CA GLY A 47 -4.62 16.91 -15.96
C GLY A 47 -5.90 17.77 -15.94
N GLU A 48 -6.79 17.62 -16.92
CA GLU A 48 -7.98 18.47 -17.09
C GLU A 48 -9.21 18.00 -16.29
N GLY A 49 -9.27 16.72 -15.94
CA GLY A 49 -10.44 16.10 -15.26
C GLY A 49 -10.77 16.65 -13.88
N ARG A 50 -9.85 17.40 -13.25
CA ARG A 50 -10.07 18.00 -11.92
C ARG A 50 -11.19 19.04 -11.87
N ARG A 51 -11.58 19.62 -13.00
CA ARG A 51 -12.51 20.76 -13.03
C ARG A 51 -13.95 20.39 -13.30
N SER A 52 -14.23 19.17 -13.73
CA SER A 52 -15.50 18.83 -14.37
C SER A 52 -16.59 18.22 -13.46
N HIS A 53 -16.27 17.78 -12.25
CA HIS A 53 -17.21 17.00 -11.42
C HIS A 53 -17.43 17.54 -9.99
N ALA A 54 -17.21 18.83 -9.77
CA ALA A 54 -17.53 19.45 -8.49
C ALA A 54 -19.04 19.68 -8.35
N GLY A 55 -19.76 18.78 -7.71
CA GLY A 55 -21.14 19.09 -7.35
C GLY A 55 -22.07 17.94 -7.04
N ASP A 56 -21.88 16.75 -7.57
CA ASP A 56 -22.84 15.67 -7.32
C ASP A 56 -22.56 14.99 -5.98
N ILE A 57 -23.51 15.02 -5.06
CA ILE A 57 -23.41 14.28 -3.80
C ILE A 57 -23.42 12.77 -4.13
N PRO A 58 -22.41 12.00 -3.67
CA PRO A 58 -22.37 10.55 -3.94
C PRO A 58 -23.62 9.86 -3.39
N VAL A 59 -24.14 8.89 -4.17
CA VAL A 59 -25.27 8.06 -3.77
C VAL A 59 -24.80 6.65 -3.56
N ILE A 60 -24.67 6.24 -2.30
CA ILE A 60 -24.18 4.92 -1.92
C ILE A 60 -25.37 3.99 -1.71
N THR A 61 -25.43 2.93 -2.49
CA THR A 61 -26.48 1.90 -2.38
C THR A 61 -26.01 0.78 -1.45
N LEU A 62 -26.73 0.57 -0.34
CA LEU A 62 -26.41 -0.49 0.62
C LEU A 62 -27.24 -1.77 0.37
N PRO A 63 -26.64 -2.97 0.58
CA PRO A 63 -25.22 -3.19 0.83
C PRO A 63 -24.37 -2.86 -0.39
N VAL A 64 -23.12 -2.39 -0.16
CA VAL A 64 -22.23 -1.89 -1.20
C VAL A 64 -21.40 -3.01 -1.81
N ARG A 65 -21.18 -2.97 -3.14
CA ARG A 65 -20.26 -3.85 -3.87
C ARG A 65 -18.98 -3.10 -4.14
N VAL A 66 -17.88 -3.61 -3.62
CA VAL A 66 -16.57 -2.95 -3.62
C VAL A 66 -15.61 -3.65 -4.57
N GLY A 67 -14.98 -2.92 -5.47
CA GLY A 67 -13.79 -3.35 -6.20
C GLY A 67 -12.54 -2.93 -5.44
N LEU A 68 -11.59 -3.83 -5.28
CA LEU A 68 -10.32 -3.57 -4.61
C LEU A 68 -9.17 -3.85 -5.57
N ALA A 69 -8.33 -2.87 -5.85
CA ALA A 69 -7.24 -3.00 -6.81
C ALA A 69 -6.03 -2.14 -6.43
N PHE A 70 -4.84 -2.58 -6.85
CA PHE A 70 -3.69 -1.69 -6.86
C PHE A 70 -3.71 -0.76 -8.08
N VAL A 71 -3.27 0.49 -7.89
CA VAL A 71 -3.03 1.44 -8.98
C VAL A 71 -1.95 0.88 -9.89
N PRO A 72 -2.18 0.75 -11.22
CA PRO A 72 -1.20 0.19 -12.14
C PRO A 72 0.08 1.02 -12.19
N SER A 73 1.24 0.34 -12.11
CA SER A 73 2.55 0.97 -12.24
C SER A 73 3.52 0.12 -13.05
N ARG A 74 4.34 0.76 -13.89
CA ARG A 74 5.42 0.06 -14.61
C ARG A 74 6.59 -0.33 -13.70
N GLN A 75 6.73 0.36 -12.57
CA GLN A 75 7.88 0.19 -11.65
C GLN A 75 7.75 -1.02 -10.73
N TRP A 76 6.57 -1.61 -10.59
CA TRP A 76 6.32 -2.77 -9.74
C TRP A 76 7.26 -3.95 -10.06
N ARG A 77 7.42 -4.28 -11.34
CA ARG A 77 8.25 -5.40 -11.79
C ARG A 77 9.74 -5.20 -11.50
N GLN A 78 10.21 -3.96 -11.49
CA GLN A 78 11.63 -3.65 -11.23
C GLN A 78 12.00 -3.83 -9.76
N ASN A 79 11.02 -3.78 -8.86
CA ASN A 79 11.24 -3.86 -7.42
C ASN A 79 10.93 -5.23 -6.79
N GLY A 80 10.69 -6.24 -7.62
CA GLY A 80 10.41 -7.60 -7.15
C GLY A 80 9.01 -7.80 -6.57
N PHE A 81 8.11 -6.82 -6.71
CA PHE A 81 6.73 -6.95 -6.32
C PHE A 81 5.93 -7.63 -7.45
N HIS A 82 5.67 -8.92 -7.28
CA HIS A 82 4.91 -9.69 -8.25
C HIS A 82 3.40 -9.51 -8.04
N GLU A 83 2.63 -9.64 -9.13
CA GLU A 83 1.18 -9.49 -9.08
C GLU A 83 0.52 -10.51 -8.12
N SER A 84 1.08 -11.71 -7.98
CA SER A 84 0.63 -12.70 -6.99
C SER A 84 0.69 -12.17 -5.56
N GLN A 85 1.78 -11.48 -5.19
CA GLN A 85 1.90 -10.88 -3.85
C GLN A 85 0.89 -9.73 -3.63
N GLN A 86 0.64 -8.95 -4.69
CA GLN A 86 -0.39 -7.91 -4.63
C GLN A 86 -1.77 -8.54 -4.39
N MET A 87 -2.11 -9.60 -5.12
CA MET A 87 -3.37 -10.30 -4.95
C MET A 87 -3.52 -10.89 -3.55
N ASP A 88 -2.46 -11.55 -3.02
CA ASP A 88 -2.48 -12.14 -1.69
C ASP A 88 -2.75 -11.08 -0.59
N LEU A 89 -2.20 -9.88 -0.75
CA LEU A 89 -2.41 -8.78 0.17
C LEU A 89 -3.83 -8.19 0.08
N LEU A 90 -4.35 -8.03 -1.13
CA LEU A 90 -5.72 -7.58 -1.33
C LEU A 90 -6.73 -8.60 -0.79
N GLU A 91 -6.45 -9.89 -0.93
CA GLU A 91 -7.29 -10.95 -0.33
C GLU A 91 -7.29 -10.90 1.22
N GLN A 92 -6.18 -10.48 1.85
CA GLN A 92 -6.16 -10.26 3.30
C GLN A 92 -7.06 -9.08 3.69
N VAL A 93 -7.01 -7.98 2.94
CA VAL A 93 -7.90 -6.83 3.14
C VAL A 93 -9.36 -7.25 2.94
N LYS A 94 -9.67 -7.97 1.86
CA LYS A 94 -11.00 -8.50 1.57
C LYS A 94 -11.57 -9.28 2.76
N LYS A 95 -10.83 -10.28 3.27
CA LYS A 95 -11.25 -11.13 4.40
C LYS A 95 -11.58 -10.33 5.67
N GLU A 96 -10.88 -9.25 5.92
CA GLU A 96 -11.09 -8.41 7.10
C GLU A 96 -12.38 -7.57 6.97
N PHE A 97 -12.71 -7.10 5.77
CA PHE A 97 -13.83 -6.18 5.55
C PHE A 97 -15.11 -6.88 5.06
N GLU A 98 -15.03 -8.08 4.50
CA GLU A 98 -16.17 -8.85 3.99
C GLU A 98 -17.18 -9.23 5.09
N GLN A 99 -16.80 -9.20 6.37
CA GLN A 99 -17.65 -9.51 7.50
C GLN A 99 -18.70 -8.43 7.84
N PHE A 100 -18.59 -7.25 7.24
CA PHE A 100 -19.50 -6.15 7.56
C PHE A 100 -20.82 -6.24 6.80
N ASP A 101 -21.96 -6.19 7.49
CA ASP A 101 -23.31 -6.34 6.92
C ASP A 101 -23.65 -5.35 5.81
N TYR A 102 -23.01 -4.18 5.79
CA TYR A 102 -23.19 -3.15 4.77
C TYR A 102 -22.35 -3.37 3.52
N ILE A 103 -21.53 -4.42 3.48
CA ILE A 103 -20.76 -4.86 2.31
C ILE A 103 -21.46 -6.10 1.73
N GLU A 104 -21.82 -6.05 0.46
CA GLU A 104 -22.40 -7.19 -0.26
C GLU A 104 -21.32 -8.13 -0.75
N THR A 105 -20.33 -7.57 -1.46
CA THR A 105 -19.17 -8.29 -1.99
C THR A 105 -17.95 -7.39 -2.04
N ILE A 106 -16.77 -8.00 -1.95
CA ILE A 106 -15.49 -7.36 -2.29
C ILE A 106 -14.83 -8.18 -3.39
N GLU A 107 -14.64 -7.56 -4.55
CA GLU A 107 -13.98 -8.17 -5.70
C GLU A 107 -12.54 -7.68 -5.80
N VAL A 108 -11.59 -8.61 -5.69
CA VAL A 108 -10.17 -8.30 -5.91
C VAL A 108 -9.89 -8.29 -7.40
N ILE A 109 -9.51 -7.13 -7.89
CA ILE A 109 -9.34 -6.86 -9.32
C ILE A 109 -7.84 -6.76 -9.64
N PRO A 110 -7.30 -7.63 -10.51
CA PRO A 110 -5.91 -7.53 -10.95
C PRO A 110 -5.61 -6.18 -11.60
N SER A 111 -4.46 -5.59 -11.27
CA SER A 111 -4.05 -4.30 -11.81
C SER A 111 -3.95 -4.27 -13.34
N ALA A 112 -3.78 -5.45 -13.97
CA ALA A 112 -3.75 -5.62 -15.41
C ALA A 112 -5.07 -5.27 -16.12
N TYR A 113 -6.21 -5.28 -15.42
CA TYR A 113 -7.51 -4.86 -15.97
C TYR A 113 -7.70 -3.34 -15.93
N LEU A 114 -6.89 -2.63 -15.15
CA LEU A 114 -6.90 -1.17 -15.10
C LEU A 114 -5.95 -0.62 -16.16
N ASP A 115 -6.51 0.13 -17.10
CA ASP A 115 -5.72 0.84 -18.09
C ASP A 115 -4.95 1.98 -17.40
N LYS A 116 -3.63 1.98 -17.57
CA LYS A 116 -2.73 2.89 -16.86
C LYS A 116 -3.05 4.37 -17.10
N ASP A 117 -3.49 4.69 -18.32
CA ASP A 117 -3.80 6.04 -18.73
C ASP A 117 -5.33 6.23 -18.90
N GLY A 118 -6.13 5.32 -18.34
CA GLY A 118 -7.57 5.26 -18.57
C GLY A 118 -8.43 5.99 -17.53
N GLY A 119 -7.83 6.46 -16.45
CA GLY A 119 -8.52 7.25 -15.44
C GLY A 119 -9.84 6.66 -14.95
N PHE A 120 -10.80 7.53 -14.69
CA PHE A 120 -12.16 7.11 -14.29
C PHE A 120 -12.89 6.32 -15.37
N ASP A 121 -12.57 6.48 -16.63
CA ASP A 121 -13.20 5.72 -17.71
C ASP A 121 -12.75 4.26 -17.68
N SER A 122 -11.50 3.99 -17.26
CA SER A 122 -11.05 2.63 -16.97
C SER A 122 -11.78 2.02 -15.78
N LEU A 123 -11.94 2.79 -14.69
CA LEU A 123 -12.71 2.35 -13.51
C LEU A 123 -14.16 2.03 -13.87
N ASP A 124 -14.79 2.83 -14.71
CA ASP A 124 -16.16 2.65 -15.14
C ASP A 124 -16.36 1.38 -16.00
N ARG A 125 -15.38 1.04 -16.87
CA ARG A 125 -15.40 -0.22 -17.62
C ARG A 125 -15.24 -1.44 -16.70
N VAL A 126 -14.29 -1.36 -15.78
CA VAL A 126 -13.99 -2.45 -14.85
C VAL A 126 -15.12 -2.64 -13.83
N SER A 127 -15.75 -1.56 -13.37
CA SER A 127 -16.89 -1.63 -12.47
C SER A 127 -18.08 -2.38 -13.08
N ARG A 128 -18.35 -2.15 -14.36
CA ARG A 128 -19.38 -2.88 -15.10
C ARG A 128 -19.03 -4.36 -15.28
N LEU A 129 -17.76 -4.66 -15.53
CA LEU A 129 -17.30 -6.05 -15.69
C LEU A 129 -17.43 -6.86 -14.42
N TYR A 130 -17.05 -6.28 -13.28
CA TYR A 130 -17.07 -6.93 -11.97
C TYR A 130 -18.34 -6.69 -11.17
N GLY A 131 -19.23 -5.82 -11.65
CA GLY A 131 -20.49 -5.51 -10.99
C GLY A 131 -20.33 -4.74 -9.69
N VAL A 132 -19.31 -3.90 -9.56
CA VAL A 132 -19.00 -3.12 -8.35
C VAL A 132 -19.50 -1.68 -8.44
N ASP A 133 -19.84 -1.08 -7.31
CA ASP A 133 -20.37 0.27 -7.22
C ASP A 133 -19.30 1.29 -6.76
N VAL A 134 -18.38 0.81 -5.92
CA VAL A 134 -17.33 1.60 -5.29
C VAL A 134 -15.97 0.96 -5.60
N MET A 135 -14.94 1.77 -5.81
CA MET A 135 -13.59 1.30 -6.05
C MET A 135 -12.63 1.77 -4.95
N ALA A 136 -11.98 0.81 -4.29
CA ALA A 136 -10.88 1.04 -3.38
C ALA A 136 -9.56 0.84 -4.12
N LEU A 137 -8.83 1.93 -4.35
CA LEU A 137 -7.56 1.95 -5.07
C LEU A 137 -6.40 2.06 -4.10
N VAL A 138 -5.51 1.07 -4.13
CA VAL A 138 -4.31 1.04 -3.31
C VAL A 138 -3.13 1.58 -4.10
N SER A 139 -2.56 2.69 -3.67
CA SER A 139 -1.30 3.23 -4.17
C SER A 139 -0.14 2.86 -3.26
N TYR A 140 1.07 2.86 -3.80
CA TYR A 140 2.27 2.47 -3.11
C TYR A 140 3.45 3.34 -3.52
N ASP A 141 4.07 3.94 -2.52
CA ASP A 141 5.30 4.71 -2.67
C ASP A 141 6.38 4.18 -1.74
N GLN A 142 7.59 4.01 -2.24
CA GLN A 142 8.72 3.59 -1.43
C GLN A 142 9.97 4.39 -1.77
N MET A 143 10.59 4.96 -0.76
CA MET A 143 11.87 5.63 -0.84
C MET A 143 12.94 4.78 -0.15
N ARG A 144 13.99 4.50 -0.87
CA ARG A 144 15.16 3.73 -0.40
C ARG A 144 16.37 4.63 -0.38
N ARG A 145 17.10 4.59 0.70
CA ARG A 145 18.33 5.38 0.89
C ARG A 145 19.39 4.50 1.53
N SER A 146 20.58 4.53 0.98
CA SER A 146 21.77 3.93 1.57
C SER A 146 22.85 4.98 1.65
N GLU A 147 23.43 5.18 2.82
CA GLU A 147 24.51 6.14 3.07
C GLU A 147 25.67 5.44 3.73
N GLU A 148 26.88 5.84 3.35
CA GLU A 148 28.09 5.37 4.01
C GLU A 148 28.24 6.07 5.37
N ASN A 149 28.46 5.27 6.42
CA ASN A 149 28.79 5.79 7.75
C ASN A 149 30.31 5.83 7.97
N THR A 150 30.75 6.33 9.11
CA THR A 150 32.19 6.47 9.44
C THR A 150 32.96 5.14 9.36
N SER A 151 32.29 4.01 9.57
CA SER A 151 32.92 2.68 9.49
C SER A 151 33.25 2.25 8.07
N SER A 152 32.70 2.91 7.05
CA SER A 152 32.99 2.65 5.63
C SER A 152 34.46 2.91 5.28
N LEU A 153 35.17 3.72 6.06
CA LEU A 153 36.62 3.93 5.91
C LEU A 153 37.41 2.63 6.03
N LEU A 154 36.87 1.62 6.73
CA LEU A 154 37.47 0.32 6.88
C LEU A 154 37.26 -0.60 5.67
N TYR A 155 36.44 -0.21 4.70
CA TYR A 155 36.27 -0.92 3.41
C TYR A 155 37.52 -0.92 2.53
N TRP A 156 38.55 -0.15 2.91
CA TRP A 156 39.86 -0.18 2.25
C TRP A 156 40.50 -1.57 2.27
N THR A 157 40.06 -2.45 3.15
CA THR A 157 40.47 -3.85 3.17
C THR A 157 39.34 -4.73 2.64
N ILE A 158 39.68 -5.76 1.89
CA ILE A 158 38.71 -6.76 1.42
C ILE A 158 37.92 -7.34 2.60
N VAL A 159 38.63 -7.56 3.73
CA VAL A 159 38.02 -8.05 4.97
C VAL A 159 36.97 -7.07 5.54
N GLY A 160 37.32 -5.77 5.55
CA GLY A 160 36.36 -4.74 6.04
C GLY A 160 35.09 -4.68 5.24
N ALA A 161 35.13 -4.79 3.92
CA ALA A 161 33.98 -4.77 3.06
C ALA A 161 33.02 -5.95 3.31
N TYR A 162 33.49 -7.08 3.81
CA TYR A 162 32.69 -8.26 4.12
C TYR A 162 32.11 -8.28 5.53
N PHE A 163 32.83 -7.75 6.51
CA PHE A 163 32.51 -7.95 7.93
C PHE A 163 32.08 -6.67 8.65
N ILE A 164 32.36 -5.49 8.08
CA ILE A 164 32.05 -4.23 8.75
C ILE A 164 30.77 -3.62 8.15
N SER A 165 29.81 -3.28 8.99
CA SER A 165 28.61 -2.56 8.59
C SER A 165 28.88 -1.06 8.48
N GLY A 166 29.32 -0.62 7.32
CA GLY A 166 29.69 0.76 7.02
C GLY A 166 28.63 1.51 6.21
N ASN A 167 27.46 0.90 5.96
CA ASN A 167 26.35 1.53 5.25
C ASN A 167 25.11 1.51 6.10
N ASP A 168 24.48 2.66 6.27
CA ASP A 168 23.17 2.83 6.91
C ASP A 168 22.11 2.89 5.84
N ASN A 169 21.18 1.93 5.91
CA ASN A 169 20.07 1.80 4.98
C ASN A 169 18.78 2.27 5.63
N SER A 170 18.00 3.04 4.90
CA SER A 170 16.66 3.46 5.30
C SER A 170 15.66 3.19 4.18
N VAL A 171 14.57 2.52 4.53
CA VAL A 171 13.44 2.27 3.63
C VAL A 171 12.19 2.87 4.25
N GLN A 172 11.62 3.86 3.59
CA GLN A 172 10.35 4.45 3.96
C GLN A 172 9.29 4.00 2.96
N THR A 173 8.22 3.42 3.47
CA THR A 173 7.10 2.93 2.67
C THR A 173 5.83 3.67 3.03
N PHE A 174 5.11 4.09 2.02
CA PHE A 174 3.80 4.69 2.12
C PHE A 174 2.83 3.89 1.26
N VAL A 175 1.75 3.44 1.85
CA VAL A 175 0.61 2.80 1.18
C VAL A 175 -0.60 3.66 1.44
N ASP A 176 -1.42 3.92 0.44
CA ASP A 176 -2.63 4.71 0.62
C ASP A 176 -3.79 4.05 -0.12
N THR A 177 -4.88 3.78 0.59
CA THR A 177 -6.11 3.28 0.01
C THR A 177 -7.10 4.43 -0.09
N ALA A 178 -7.47 4.78 -1.32
CA ALA A 178 -8.47 5.80 -1.61
C ALA A 178 -9.73 5.15 -2.17
N VAL A 179 -10.87 5.43 -1.55
CA VAL A 179 -12.16 4.84 -1.88
C VAL A 179 -13.01 5.85 -2.63
N PHE A 180 -13.45 5.47 -3.84
CA PHE A 180 -14.21 6.32 -4.74
C PHE A 180 -15.58 5.75 -5.05
N ASP A 181 -16.59 6.60 -5.05
CA ASP A 181 -17.83 6.31 -5.76
C ASP A 181 -17.62 6.49 -7.26
N ILE A 182 -17.87 5.42 -8.02
CA ILE A 182 -17.53 5.40 -9.46
C ILE A 182 -18.45 6.34 -10.25
N LYS A 183 -19.74 6.41 -9.88
CA LYS A 183 -20.73 7.21 -10.59
C LYS A 183 -20.49 8.71 -10.45
N SER A 184 -20.29 9.19 -9.23
CA SER A 184 -20.01 10.61 -8.97
C SER A 184 -18.56 10.98 -9.17
N ARG A 185 -17.65 9.99 -9.31
CA ARG A 185 -16.19 10.16 -9.37
C ARG A 185 -15.62 10.86 -8.14
N GLN A 186 -16.31 10.79 -7.01
CA GLN A 186 -15.90 11.45 -5.78
C GLN A 186 -15.15 10.52 -4.84
N LEU A 187 -14.13 11.10 -4.20
CA LEU A 187 -13.43 10.45 -3.10
C LEU A 187 -14.34 10.41 -1.88
N LEU A 188 -14.64 9.22 -1.37
CA LEU A 188 -15.43 9.02 -0.17
C LEU A 188 -14.56 9.20 1.08
N PHE A 189 -13.45 8.48 1.14
CA PHE A 189 -12.46 8.56 2.21
C PHE A 189 -11.13 7.94 1.75
N ARG A 190 -10.09 8.12 2.55
CA ARG A 190 -8.78 7.51 2.31
C ARG A 190 -8.17 7.02 3.62
N ALA A 191 -7.33 5.99 3.51
CA ALA A 191 -6.62 5.41 4.63
C ALA A 191 -5.14 5.22 4.28
N PRO A 192 -4.25 6.05 4.80
CA PRO A 192 -2.82 5.89 4.62
C PRO A 192 -2.26 4.83 5.56
N GLY A 193 -1.13 4.23 5.17
CA GLY A 193 -0.30 3.40 6.01
C GLY A 193 1.16 3.72 5.79
N LEU A 194 1.93 3.75 6.85
CA LEU A 194 3.32 4.19 6.88
C LEU A 194 4.21 3.12 7.51
N SER A 195 5.42 3.00 6.98
CA SER A 195 6.50 2.26 7.61
C SER A 195 7.83 2.95 7.37
N LYS A 196 8.68 2.95 8.37
CA LYS A 196 10.08 3.39 8.26
C LYS A 196 10.96 2.33 8.92
N LEU A 197 11.83 1.74 8.12
CA LEU A 197 12.81 0.76 8.56
C LEU A 197 14.21 1.31 8.35
N GLU A 198 15.07 1.09 9.34
CA GLU A 198 16.49 1.46 9.31
C GLU A 198 17.31 0.23 9.70
N ASP A 199 18.41 0.01 9.00
CA ASP A 199 19.35 -1.09 9.24
C ASP A 199 20.73 -0.72 8.74
N SER A 200 21.74 -1.41 9.24
CA SER A 200 23.12 -1.22 8.79
C SER A 200 23.61 -2.48 8.10
N SER A 201 24.31 -2.32 6.98
CA SER A 201 24.82 -3.43 6.19
C SER A 201 26.28 -3.27 5.82
N THR A 202 26.91 -4.40 5.47
CA THR A 202 28.23 -4.41 4.83
C THR A 202 28.11 -4.01 3.37
N ALA A 203 29.17 -3.47 2.76
CA ALA A 203 29.18 -3.03 1.36
C ALA A 203 28.61 -4.09 0.38
N ILE A 204 28.84 -5.38 0.66
CA ILE A 204 28.43 -6.48 -0.21
C ILE A 204 26.95 -6.86 0.00
N LYS A 205 26.35 -6.52 1.14
CA LYS A 205 24.98 -6.92 1.51
C LYS A 205 23.95 -5.79 1.36
N ILE A 206 24.32 -4.62 0.86
CA ILE A 206 23.45 -3.45 0.74
C ILE A 206 22.15 -3.81 0.01
N ASP A 207 22.25 -4.36 -1.20
CA ASP A 207 21.07 -4.69 -2.01
C ASP A 207 20.19 -5.75 -1.38
N ALA A 208 20.78 -6.73 -0.69
CA ALA A 208 20.02 -7.77 0.01
C ALA A 208 19.27 -7.19 1.21
N SER A 209 19.92 -6.33 2.00
CA SER A 209 19.30 -5.63 3.14
C SER A 209 18.17 -4.73 2.67
N ILE A 210 18.38 -3.90 1.65
CA ILE A 210 17.36 -3.00 1.10
C ILE A 210 16.16 -3.80 0.55
N ARG A 211 16.37 -4.90 -0.17
CA ARG A 211 15.25 -5.74 -0.64
C ARG A 211 14.46 -6.34 0.51
N GLN A 212 15.13 -6.86 1.53
CA GLN A 212 14.47 -7.42 2.70
C GLN A 212 13.65 -6.36 3.44
N GLN A 213 14.22 -5.19 3.69
CA GLN A 213 13.52 -4.07 4.32
C GLN A 213 12.38 -3.54 3.47
N SER A 214 12.50 -3.57 2.14
CA SER A 214 11.43 -3.16 1.23
C SER A 214 10.19 -4.04 1.39
N VAL A 215 10.36 -5.35 1.49
CA VAL A 215 9.25 -6.29 1.72
C VAL A 215 8.65 -6.11 3.11
N LEU A 216 9.49 -6.08 4.14
CA LEU A 216 9.02 -5.90 5.53
C LEU A 216 8.33 -4.54 5.72
N GLY A 217 8.88 -3.48 5.14
CA GLY A 217 8.30 -2.14 5.21
C GLY A 217 6.95 -2.07 4.53
N PHE A 218 6.78 -2.79 3.43
CA PHE A 218 5.50 -2.89 2.76
C PHE A 218 4.46 -3.62 3.62
N ASP A 219 4.79 -4.78 4.19
CA ASP A 219 3.89 -5.53 5.06
C ASP A 219 3.46 -4.71 6.29
N GLN A 220 4.39 -3.95 6.89
CA GLN A 220 4.09 -3.06 8.00
C GLN A 220 3.17 -1.90 7.57
N ALA A 221 3.45 -1.25 6.44
CA ALA A 221 2.62 -0.17 5.91
C ALA A 221 1.21 -0.65 5.55
N MET A 222 1.07 -1.86 5.00
CA MET A 222 -0.23 -2.49 4.73
C MET A 222 -0.99 -2.79 6.02
N THR A 223 -0.30 -3.22 7.07
CA THR A 223 -0.92 -3.47 8.38
C THR A 223 -1.42 -2.18 9.01
N ASP A 224 -0.62 -1.12 8.95
CA ASP A 224 -0.99 0.22 9.43
C ASP A 224 -2.17 0.78 8.63
N MET A 225 -2.13 0.68 7.30
CA MET A 225 -3.21 1.09 6.41
C MET A 225 -4.54 0.38 6.74
N ARG A 226 -4.52 -0.95 7.00
CA ARG A 226 -5.73 -1.70 7.36
C ARG A 226 -6.33 -1.19 8.67
N SER A 227 -5.51 -0.90 9.67
CA SER A 227 -5.96 -0.29 10.93
C SER A 227 -6.62 1.07 10.69
N ASN A 228 -5.98 1.92 9.89
CA ASN A 228 -6.50 3.25 9.54
C ASN A 228 -7.77 3.14 8.68
N LEU A 229 -7.88 2.15 7.80
CA LEU A 229 -9.06 1.91 6.98
C LEU A 229 -10.30 1.60 7.85
N ASN A 230 -10.15 0.79 8.89
CA ASN A 230 -11.22 0.54 9.87
C ASN A 230 -11.67 1.82 10.57
N GLN A 231 -10.73 2.65 10.98
CA GLN A 231 -11.01 3.92 11.65
C GLN A 231 -11.69 4.92 10.70
N GLU A 232 -11.16 5.09 9.49
CA GLU A 232 -11.71 6.01 8.50
C GLU A 232 -13.11 5.59 8.02
N LEU A 233 -13.35 4.29 7.89
CA LEU A 233 -14.67 3.78 7.57
C LEU A 233 -15.70 4.08 8.66
N SER A 234 -15.31 3.99 9.93
CA SER A 234 -16.17 4.40 11.06
C SER A 234 -16.43 5.90 11.03
N SER A 235 -15.38 6.71 10.85
CA SER A 235 -15.48 8.17 10.71
C SER A 235 -16.36 8.58 9.52
N PHE A 236 -16.23 7.90 8.39
CA PHE A 236 -17.06 8.15 7.20
C PHE A 236 -18.55 7.90 7.47
N LYS A 237 -18.91 6.81 8.17
CA LYS A 237 -20.30 6.56 8.57
C LYS A 237 -20.86 7.68 9.43
N ASP A 238 -20.08 8.19 10.38
CA ASP A 238 -20.48 9.31 11.22
C ASP A 238 -20.68 10.59 10.40
N LYS A 239 -19.77 10.91 9.49
CA LYS A 239 -19.90 12.06 8.57
C LYS A 239 -21.12 11.95 7.65
N VAL A 240 -21.41 10.76 7.11
CA VAL A 240 -22.62 10.54 6.30
C VAL A 240 -23.87 10.81 7.11
N ARG A 241 -23.92 10.34 8.37
CA ARG A 241 -25.08 10.53 9.26
C ARG A 241 -25.26 12.00 9.64
N ASP A 242 -24.17 12.66 10.04
CA ASP A 242 -24.21 13.97 10.69
C ASP A 242 -24.05 15.12 9.68
N GLU A 243 -23.15 14.99 8.69
CA GLU A 243 -22.82 16.04 7.71
C GLU A 243 -23.49 15.83 6.34
N LYS A 244 -24.11 14.67 6.11
CA LYS A 244 -24.80 14.31 4.85
C LYS A 244 -23.91 14.42 3.61
N ILE A 245 -22.64 14.08 3.76
CA ILE A 245 -21.66 14.11 2.66
C ILE A 245 -21.92 13.09 1.56
N ALA A 246 -22.77 12.08 1.82
CA ALA A 246 -23.28 11.12 0.87
C ALA A 246 -24.74 10.80 1.16
N LYS A 247 -25.50 10.46 0.11
CA LYS A 247 -26.87 9.97 0.24
C LYS A 247 -26.84 8.44 0.31
N ILE A 248 -27.53 7.85 1.28
CA ILE A 248 -27.66 6.40 1.41
C ILE A 248 -28.98 5.96 0.82
N GLU A 249 -28.92 5.06 -0.15
CA GLU A 249 -30.07 4.32 -0.68
C GLU A 249 -29.95 2.84 -0.27
N ARG A 250 -31.09 2.16 -0.16
CA ARG A 250 -31.11 0.74 0.22
C ARG A 250 -31.62 -0.08 -0.94
N ARG A 251 -30.97 -1.21 -1.21
CA ARG A 251 -31.47 -2.19 -2.17
C ARG A 251 -32.75 -2.83 -1.64
N GLU A 252 -33.61 -3.25 -2.53
CA GLU A 252 -34.80 -4.02 -2.17
C GLU A 252 -34.40 -5.28 -1.39
N GLY A 253 -35.02 -5.48 -0.22
CA GLY A 253 -34.70 -6.63 0.65
C GLY A 253 -33.62 -6.39 1.70
N TYR A 254 -32.86 -5.30 1.66
CA TYR A 254 -31.87 -4.97 2.69
C TYR A 254 -32.47 -4.09 3.78
N SER A 255 -32.72 -4.68 4.97
CA SER A 255 -33.30 -3.97 6.12
C SER A 255 -32.24 -3.33 7.04
N GLY A 256 -30.98 -3.69 6.93
CA GLY A 256 -29.89 -3.27 7.83
C GLY A 256 -30.05 -3.71 9.30
N ALA A 257 -31.04 -4.55 9.58
CA ALA A 257 -31.46 -4.94 10.93
C ALA A 257 -31.37 -6.46 11.17
N GLY A 258 -30.48 -7.16 10.48
CA GLY A 258 -30.43 -8.62 10.44
C GLY A 258 -30.35 -9.35 11.80
N ALA A 259 -30.00 -8.67 12.89
CA ALA A 259 -29.93 -9.30 14.22
C ALA A 259 -31.11 -8.95 15.15
N PHE A 260 -31.76 -7.82 14.95
CA PHE A 260 -32.79 -7.34 15.92
C PHE A 260 -34.14 -8.03 15.77
N TYR A 261 -34.53 -8.43 14.56
CA TYR A 261 -35.81 -9.13 14.37
C TYR A 261 -35.81 -10.55 14.94
N ALA A 262 -34.72 -11.30 14.80
CA ALA A 262 -34.58 -12.64 15.38
C ALA A 262 -34.63 -12.58 16.90
N PHE A 263 -33.98 -11.59 17.52
CA PHE A 263 -34.00 -11.41 18.97
C PHE A 263 -35.35 -10.97 19.49
N GLY A 264 -36.05 -10.06 18.79
CA GLY A 264 -37.39 -9.62 19.10
C GLY A 264 -38.39 -10.77 19.03
N LEU A 265 -38.35 -11.61 18.00
CA LEU A 265 -39.20 -12.80 17.87
C LEU A 265 -38.90 -13.86 18.94
N LEU A 266 -37.63 -14.02 19.34
CA LEU A 266 -37.26 -14.97 20.41
C LEU A 266 -37.74 -14.49 21.77
N VAL A 267 -37.64 -13.20 22.06
CA VAL A 267 -38.19 -12.60 23.29
C VAL A 267 -39.71 -12.71 23.30
N LEU A 268 -40.37 -12.43 22.19
CA LEU A 268 -41.83 -12.58 22.06
C LEU A 268 -42.28 -14.04 22.25
N TYR A 269 -41.56 -15.00 21.66
CA TYR A 269 -41.86 -16.42 21.81
C TYR A 269 -41.68 -16.90 23.27
N VAL A 270 -40.64 -16.45 23.95
CA VAL A 270 -40.35 -16.81 25.35
C VAL A 270 -41.44 -16.20 26.29
N THR A 271 -41.87 -14.95 26.04
CA THR A 271 -42.91 -14.30 26.83
C THR A 271 -44.26 -14.97 26.63
N LEU A 272 -44.65 -15.28 25.39
CA LEU A 272 -45.88 -15.98 25.07
C LEU A 272 -45.90 -17.41 25.71
N ARG A 273 -44.80 -18.10 25.67
CA ARG A 273 -44.65 -19.43 26.30
C ARG A 273 -44.73 -19.38 27.84
N ARG A 274 -44.29 -18.28 28.48
CA ARG A 274 -44.46 -18.06 29.92
C ARG A 274 -45.90 -17.81 30.28
N ILE A 275 -46.63 -16.97 29.50
CA ILE A 275 -48.03 -16.64 29.74
C ILE A 275 -48.92 -17.90 29.58
N SER A 276 -48.68 -18.71 28.55
CA SER A 276 -49.42 -19.94 28.33
C SER A 276 -49.25 -21.00 29.43
N ARG A 277 -48.09 -20.99 30.10
CA ARG A 277 -47.83 -21.89 31.25
C ARG A 277 -48.46 -21.41 32.55
N GLN A 278 -48.77 -20.12 32.71
CA GLN A 278 -49.46 -19.57 33.87
C GLN A 278 -51.00 -19.70 33.79
N GLN A 279 -51.52 -19.96 32.62
CA GLN A 279 -53.00 -20.19 32.43
C GLN A 279 -53.37 -21.67 32.51
N ALA A 280 -52.39 -22.58 32.67
CA ALA A 280 -52.57 -24.03 32.73
C ALA A 280 -52.44 -24.60 34.18
N VAL A 281 -52.38 -23.74 35.20
CA VAL A 281 -52.44 -24.06 36.65
C VAL A 281 -53.70 -23.36 37.20
#